data_6326faa64baa68013c2ef23f3ed0c40f
#
_entry.id   6326faa64baa68013c2ef23f3ed0c40f
#
_cell.length_a   1.000
_cell.length_b   1.000
_cell.length_c   1.000
_cell.angle_alpha   90.00
_cell.angle_beta   90.00
_cell.angle_gamma   90.00
#
_symmetry.space_group_name_H-M   'P 1'
#
loop_
_entity.id
_entity.type
_entity.pdbx_description
1 polymer ?
#
loop_
_entity_poly.entity_id
_entity_poly.type
_entity_poly.pdbx_seq_one_letter_code
_entity_poly.pdbx_strand_id
1 'polypeptide(L)'
;RLKKQQDKLLLTERHLAWENVARKLAHEIKNPLTPIQLSIDRIREKYLKNSTDNKDFSKYLDTMTKQIHDIEHLVTEFSDFARMPKPIFKKNNLNNIVSRAINLHELSESSIKFVYPSNKDSSYINCDQEQIYRVMINLLKNSIESINEKKQENPDFIGKINVDIKEDSDYIYLKVEDNGVGFNKIDKLKMLNPYFTTKKEGTGLGLAIVTKIINDHNS
;
A
#
# COMPACT_ATOMS: atom_id res chain seq x y z
N ARG A 1 -15.38 31.31 3.59
CA ARG A 1 -14.54 30.81 4.70
C ARG A 1 -15.31 29.84 5.60
N LEU A 2 -16.49 30.19 6.10
CA LEU A 2 -17.37 29.34 6.93
C LEU A 2 -17.79 28.04 6.25
N LYS A 3 -18.15 28.04 4.97
CA LYS A 3 -18.54 26.84 4.21
C LYS A 3 -17.39 25.83 4.09
N LYS A 4 -16.15 26.31 3.84
CA LYS A 4 -14.94 25.45 3.84
C LYS A 4 -14.66 24.84 5.22
N GLN A 5 -14.93 25.57 6.30
CA GLN A 5 -14.78 25.03 7.67
C GLN A 5 -15.85 24.00 8.00
N GLN A 6 -17.11 24.22 7.59
CA GLN A 6 -18.19 23.23 7.74
C GLN A 6 -17.93 21.96 6.94
N ASP A 7 -17.47 22.07 5.69
CA ASP A 7 -17.12 20.92 4.86
C ASP A 7 -15.95 20.14 5.46
N LYS A 8 -14.97 20.83 6.06
CA LYS A 8 -13.83 20.19 6.75
C LYS A 8 -14.27 19.48 8.04
N LEU A 9 -15.18 20.06 8.82
CA LEU A 9 -15.76 19.44 10.01
C LEU A 9 -16.58 18.19 9.67
N LEU A 10 -17.46 18.27 8.68
CA LEU A 10 -18.25 17.13 8.19
C LEU A 10 -17.38 15.97 7.68
N LEU A 11 -16.29 16.29 6.98
CA LEU A 11 -15.30 15.29 6.55
C LEU A 11 -14.60 14.65 7.74
N THR A 12 -14.23 15.43 8.75
CA THR A 12 -13.57 14.93 9.97
C THR A 12 -14.50 14.06 10.80
N GLU A 13 -15.76 14.44 11.00
CA GLU A 13 -16.76 13.63 11.69
C GLU A 13 -17.07 12.31 10.95
N ARG A 14 -17.18 12.35 9.64
CA ARG A 14 -17.32 11.14 8.82
C ARG A 14 -16.11 10.24 8.96
N HIS A 15 -14.89 10.77 8.97
CA HIS A 15 -13.67 9.98 9.16
C HIS A 15 -13.63 9.32 10.53
N LEU A 16 -13.98 10.03 11.61
CA LEU A 16 -13.99 9.48 12.97
C LEU A 16 -15.04 8.38 13.14
N ALA A 17 -16.26 8.59 12.62
CA ALA A 17 -17.29 7.56 12.64
C ALA A 17 -16.87 6.31 11.84
N TRP A 18 -16.25 6.51 10.67
CA TRP A 18 -15.75 5.45 9.80
C TRP A 18 -14.59 4.68 10.43
N GLU A 19 -13.70 5.37 11.15
CA GLU A 19 -12.59 4.77 11.88
C GLU A 19 -13.05 3.74 12.91
N ASN A 20 -14.09 4.06 13.67
CA ASN A 20 -14.66 3.16 14.68
C ASN A 20 -15.36 1.94 14.06
N VAL A 21 -16.10 2.14 12.96
CA VAL A 21 -16.75 1.06 12.22
C VAL A 21 -15.71 0.13 11.58
N ALA A 22 -14.68 0.68 10.97
CA ALA A 22 -13.59 -0.07 10.37
C ALA A 22 -12.85 -0.95 11.37
N ARG A 23 -12.54 -0.39 12.54
CA ARG A 23 -11.88 -1.13 13.63
C ARG A 23 -12.71 -2.31 14.09
N LYS A 24 -14.02 -2.11 14.30
CA LYS A 24 -14.93 -3.15 14.76
C LYS A 24 -15.07 -4.25 13.68
N LEU A 25 -15.29 -3.86 12.43
CA LEU A 25 -15.39 -4.81 11.31
C LEU A 25 -14.11 -5.62 11.14
N ALA A 26 -12.93 -4.99 11.22
CA ALA A 26 -11.65 -5.69 11.13
C ALA A 26 -11.51 -6.78 12.19
N HIS A 27 -11.88 -6.49 13.44
CA HIS A 27 -11.87 -7.48 14.51
C HIS A 27 -12.92 -8.58 14.30
N GLU A 28 -14.14 -8.21 13.88
CA GLU A 28 -15.23 -9.18 13.66
C GLU A 28 -14.98 -10.08 12.45
N ILE A 29 -14.26 -9.63 11.42
CA ILE A 29 -13.87 -10.46 10.27
C ILE A 29 -12.65 -11.34 10.61
N LYS A 30 -11.68 -10.82 11.34
CA LYS A 30 -10.48 -11.58 11.75
C LYS A 30 -10.82 -12.78 12.64
N ASN A 31 -11.84 -12.64 13.48
CA ASN A 31 -12.27 -13.66 14.42
C ASN A 31 -12.70 -15.00 13.75
N PRO A 32 -13.53 -15.05 12.69
CA PRO A 32 -13.88 -16.29 12.00
C PRO A 32 -12.79 -16.80 11.06
N LEU A 33 -11.85 -15.98 10.59
CA LEU A 33 -10.79 -16.40 9.67
C LEU A 33 -9.78 -17.33 10.34
N THR A 34 -9.40 -17.07 11.58
CA THR A 34 -8.45 -17.90 12.35
C THR A 34 -8.92 -19.35 12.51
N PRO A 35 -10.18 -19.63 12.96
CA PRO A 35 -10.64 -21.01 13.06
C PRO A 35 -10.83 -21.69 11.69
N ILE A 36 -11.12 -20.95 10.62
CA ILE A 36 -11.20 -21.51 9.26
C ILE A 36 -9.80 -21.95 8.81
N GLN A 37 -8.78 -21.13 9.00
CA GLN A 37 -7.39 -21.46 8.70
C GLN A 37 -6.94 -22.71 9.44
N LEU A 38 -7.16 -22.76 10.76
CA LEU A 38 -6.85 -23.94 11.57
C LEU A 38 -7.61 -25.20 11.11
N SER A 39 -8.84 -25.06 10.62
CA SER A 39 -9.62 -26.17 10.11
C SER A 39 -9.04 -26.70 8.79
N ILE A 40 -8.60 -25.82 7.90
CA ILE A 40 -7.91 -26.19 6.66
C ILE A 40 -6.59 -26.92 6.96
N ASP A 41 -5.80 -26.41 7.92
CA ASP A 41 -4.54 -27.03 8.32
C ASP A 41 -4.77 -28.45 8.90
N ARG A 42 -5.80 -28.64 9.72
CA ARG A 42 -6.20 -29.95 10.25
C ARG A 42 -6.67 -30.91 9.15
N ILE A 43 -7.44 -30.43 8.18
CA ILE A 43 -7.88 -31.22 7.02
C ILE A 43 -6.64 -31.62 6.21
N ARG A 44 -5.72 -30.71 5.95
CA ARG A 44 -4.45 -30.96 5.25
C ARG A 44 -3.64 -32.04 5.98
N GLU A 45 -3.48 -31.91 7.28
CA GLU A 45 -2.72 -32.88 8.08
C GLU A 45 -3.35 -34.27 8.13
N LYS A 46 -4.67 -34.33 8.28
CA LYS A 46 -5.39 -35.60 8.42
C LYS A 46 -5.56 -36.38 7.11
N TYR A 47 -5.82 -35.66 6.02
CA TYR A 47 -6.21 -36.33 4.76
C TYR A 47 -5.07 -36.41 3.73
N LEU A 48 -4.10 -35.50 3.71
CA LEU A 48 -3.00 -35.56 2.75
C LEU A 48 -1.91 -36.56 3.12
N LYS A 49 -1.76 -36.94 4.41
CA LYS A 49 -0.78 -37.96 4.83
C LYS A 49 -1.18 -39.42 4.50
N ASN A 50 -2.45 -39.66 4.18
CA ASN A 50 -3.00 -41.03 4.14
C ASN A 50 -3.58 -41.47 2.79
N SER A 51 -3.47 -40.72 1.70
CA SER A 51 -4.05 -41.14 0.41
C SER A 51 -3.19 -40.75 -0.80
N THR A 52 -3.20 -41.65 -1.78
CA THR A 52 -2.36 -41.62 -2.98
C THR A 52 -2.89 -40.75 -4.12
N ASP A 53 -4.09 -40.17 -3.99
CA ASP A 53 -4.75 -39.42 -5.10
C ASP A 53 -5.26 -38.04 -4.67
N ASN A 54 -4.35 -37.19 -4.20
CA ASN A 54 -4.73 -35.95 -3.51
C ASN A 54 -4.29 -34.64 -4.18
N LYS A 55 -3.88 -34.67 -5.45
CA LYS A 55 -3.40 -33.44 -6.12
C LYS A 55 -4.48 -32.35 -6.21
N ASP A 56 -5.71 -32.74 -6.55
CA ASP A 56 -6.81 -31.77 -6.68
C ASP A 56 -7.27 -31.25 -5.31
N PHE A 57 -7.30 -32.14 -4.30
CA PHE A 57 -7.66 -31.76 -2.94
C PHE A 57 -6.63 -30.76 -2.31
N SER A 58 -5.34 -31.04 -2.51
CA SER A 58 -4.29 -30.09 -2.10
C SER A 58 -4.47 -28.72 -2.76
N LYS A 59 -4.78 -28.70 -4.07
CA LYS A 59 -5.01 -27.47 -4.82
C LYS A 59 -6.21 -26.66 -4.30
N TYR A 60 -7.30 -27.35 -3.91
CA TYR A 60 -8.44 -26.67 -3.28
C TYR A 60 -8.07 -26.07 -1.92
N LEU A 61 -7.32 -26.80 -1.09
CA LEU A 61 -6.85 -26.29 0.20
C LEU A 61 -5.89 -25.10 0.02
N ASP A 62 -4.99 -25.14 -0.97
CA ASP A 62 -4.10 -24.04 -1.29
C ASP A 62 -4.89 -22.81 -1.73
N THR A 63 -5.93 -23.00 -2.55
CA THR A 63 -6.81 -21.91 -2.98
C THR A 63 -7.54 -21.29 -1.80
N MET A 64 -8.12 -22.12 -0.92
CA MET A 64 -8.81 -21.62 0.28
C MET A 64 -7.87 -20.87 1.22
N THR A 65 -6.68 -21.41 1.44
CA THR A 65 -5.65 -20.76 2.28
C THR A 65 -5.25 -19.40 1.69
N LYS A 66 -5.04 -19.33 0.38
CA LYS A 66 -4.76 -18.06 -0.32
C LYS A 66 -5.89 -17.06 -0.10
N GLN A 67 -7.15 -17.45 -0.31
CA GLN A 67 -8.30 -16.56 -0.17
C GLN A 67 -8.46 -16.03 1.27
N ILE A 68 -8.20 -16.87 2.27
CA ILE A 68 -8.23 -16.45 3.68
C ILE A 68 -7.13 -15.41 3.95
N HIS A 69 -5.93 -15.65 3.43
CA HIS A 69 -4.81 -14.73 3.57
C HIS A 69 -5.09 -13.38 2.89
N ASP A 70 -5.70 -13.41 1.69
CA ASP A 70 -6.11 -12.21 0.97
C ASP A 70 -7.15 -11.40 1.77
N ILE A 71 -8.14 -12.06 2.39
CA ILE A 71 -9.13 -11.40 3.26
C ILE A 71 -8.46 -10.84 4.52
N GLU A 72 -7.56 -11.59 5.15
CA GLU A 72 -6.83 -11.12 6.34
C GLU A 72 -5.97 -9.88 6.03
N HIS A 73 -5.33 -9.87 4.87
CA HIS A 73 -4.56 -8.72 4.38
C HIS A 73 -5.46 -7.50 4.15
N LEU A 74 -6.58 -7.68 3.46
CA LEU A 74 -7.59 -6.62 3.24
C LEU A 74 -8.08 -6.01 4.54
N VAL A 75 -8.44 -6.86 5.50
CA VAL A 75 -8.93 -6.43 6.82
C VAL A 75 -7.85 -5.69 7.59
N THR A 76 -6.62 -6.14 7.48
CA THR A 76 -5.47 -5.50 8.15
C THR A 76 -5.19 -4.13 7.55
N GLU A 77 -5.11 -4.00 6.21
CA GLU A 77 -4.92 -2.72 5.54
C GLU A 77 -6.05 -1.72 5.87
N PHE A 78 -7.29 -2.22 5.91
CA PHE A 78 -8.44 -1.40 6.28
C PHE A 78 -8.36 -0.90 7.73
N SER A 79 -8.02 -1.79 8.67
CA SER A 79 -7.82 -1.45 10.08
C SER A 79 -6.70 -0.41 10.26
N ASP A 80 -5.60 -0.58 9.54
CA ASP A 80 -4.45 0.31 9.58
C ASP A 80 -4.75 1.69 8.99
N PHE A 81 -5.55 1.72 7.91
CA PHE A 81 -6.04 2.98 7.35
C PHE A 81 -6.95 3.72 8.34
N ALA A 82 -7.86 2.99 8.98
CA ALA A 82 -8.78 3.54 9.96
C ALA A 82 -8.09 3.98 11.28
N ARG A 83 -7.01 3.31 11.66
CA ARG A 83 -6.25 3.57 12.91
C ARG A 83 -5.06 4.51 12.75
N MET A 84 -4.88 5.10 11.59
CA MET A 84 -3.67 5.89 11.37
C MET A 84 -3.49 6.95 12.47
N PRO A 85 -2.44 6.84 13.30
CA PRO A 85 -2.21 7.78 14.40
C PRO A 85 -1.89 9.17 13.86
N LYS A 86 -2.10 10.19 14.68
CA LYS A 86 -1.64 11.54 14.35
C LYS A 86 -0.13 11.52 14.16
N PRO A 87 0.41 12.29 13.17
CA PRO A 87 1.84 12.31 12.90
C PRO A 87 2.63 12.86 14.10
N ILE A 88 3.78 12.26 14.37
CA ILE A 88 4.76 12.74 15.35
C ILE A 88 5.87 13.45 14.60
N PHE A 89 5.76 14.77 14.52
CA PHE A 89 6.70 15.60 13.77
C PHE A 89 8.07 15.68 14.44
N LYS A 90 9.10 15.31 13.70
CA LYS A 90 10.51 15.46 14.07
C LYS A 90 11.30 15.91 12.85
N LYS A 91 12.45 16.58 13.08
CA LYS A 91 13.38 16.91 12.01
C LYS A 91 14.05 15.64 11.51
N ASN A 92 13.71 15.20 10.30
CA ASN A 92 14.17 13.97 9.66
C ASN A 92 14.85 14.29 8.32
N ASN A 93 15.82 13.48 7.94
CA ASN A 93 16.44 13.52 6.63
C ASN A 93 15.59 12.71 5.64
N LEU A 94 14.96 13.39 4.68
CA LEU A 94 14.10 12.77 3.68
C LEU A 94 14.86 11.78 2.78
N ASN A 95 16.11 12.06 2.45
CA ASN A 95 16.93 11.18 1.63
C ASN A 95 17.11 9.80 2.29
N ASN A 96 17.29 9.77 3.63
CA ASN A 96 17.42 8.51 4.37
C ASN A 96 16.12 7.70 4.34
N ILE A 97 14.98 8.36 4.47
CA ILE A 97 13.66 7.70 4.42
C ILE A 97 13.45 7.08 3.04
N VAL A 98 13.72 7.85 1.98
CA VAL A 98 13.57 7.43 0.59
C VAL A 98 14.52 6.28 0.26
N SER A 99 15.81 6.40 0.61
CA SER A 99 16.82 5.35 0.38
C SER A 99 16.45 4.04 1.09
N ARG A 100 15.97 4.11 2.34
CA ARG A 100 15.49 2.93 3.09
C ARG A 100 14.36 2.21 2.36
N ALA A 101 13.41 2.95 1.79
CA ALA A 101 12.29 2.37 1.04
C ALA A 101 12.73 1.75 -0.29
N ILE A 102 13.63 2.41 -1.02
CA ILE A 102 14.17 1.91 -2.29
C ILE A 102 14.96 0.62 -2.04
N ASN A 103 15.87 0.61 -1.08
CA ASN A 103 16.72 -0.55 -0.77
C ASN A 103 15.90 -1.81 -0.45
N LEU A 104 14.76 -1.66 0.23
CA LEU A 104 13.87 -2.78 0.53
C LEU A 104 13.36 -3.45 -0.76
N HIS A 105 12.97 -2.66 -1.76
CA HIS A 105 12.42 -3.19 -3.02
C HIS A 105 13.51 -3.57 -4.02
N GLU A 106 14.66 -2.90 -4.04
CA GLU A 106 15.77 -3.21 -4.93
C GLU A 106 16.33 -4.62 -4.69
N LEU A 107 16.34 -5.08 -3.44
CA LEU A 107 16.77 -6.44 -3.08
C LEU A 107 15.79 -7.52 -3.58
N SER A 108 14.49 -7.23 -3.64
CA SER A 108 13.45 -8.18 -4.06
C SER A 108 13.14 -8.15 -5.55
N GLU A 109 13.37 -7.02 -6.22
CA GLU A 109 12.96 -6.73 -7.60
C GLU A 109 14.17 -6.54 -8.54
N SER A 110 15.01 -7.57 -8.65
CA SER A 110 16.25 -7.53 -9.46
C SER A 110 16.05 -7.19 -10.94
N SER A 111 14.82 -7.32 -11.44
CA SER A 111 14.43 -7.06 -12.84
C SER A 111 13.97 -5.62 -13.09
N ILE A 112 13.96 -4.76 -12.05
CA ILE A 112 13.56 -3.35 -12.15
C ILE A 112 14.74 -2.48 -11.78
N LYS A 113 15.04 -1.49 -12.65
CA LYS A 113 16.11 -0.52 -12.38
C LYS A 113 15.57 0.65 -11.55
N PHE A 114 16.05 0.77 -10.32
CA PHE A 114 15.81 1.95 -9.51
C PHE A 114 16.85 3.03 -9.80
N VAL A 115 16.41 4.26 -9.99
CA VAL A 115 17.27 5.43 -10.22
C VAL A 115 16.94 6.46 -9.17
N TYR A 116 17.85 6.62 -8.24
CA TYR A 116 17.75 7.62 -7.20
C TYR A 116 19.14 8.25 -6.99
N PRO A 117 19.29 9.57 -7.24
CA PRO A 117 20.56 10.24 -7.05
C PRO A 117 20.86 10.36 -5.55
N SER A 118 21.73 9.47 -5.04
CA SER A 118 22.10 9.39 -3.63
C SER A 118 22.96 10.55 -3.10
N ASN A 119 23.44 11.43 -3.99
CA ASN A 119 24.42 12.48 -3.69
C ASN A 119 23.81 13.90 -3.59
N LYS A 120 22.50 14.03 -3.39
CA LYS A 120 21.90 15.34 -3.13
C LYS A 120 22.10 15.75 -1.68
N ASP A 121 22.30 17.06 -1.48
CA ASP A 121 22.34 17.70 -0.16
C ASP A 121 21.20 17.19 0.72
N SER A 122 21.51 17.03 2.00
CA SER A 122 20.57 16.47 2.97
C SER A 122 19.31 17.33 3.08
N SER A 123 18.18 16.90 2.51
CA SER A 123 16.91 17.60 2.64
C SER A 123 16.27 17.23 3.99
N TYR A 124 16.30 18.18 4.92
CA TYR A 124 15.68 18.01 6.23
C TYR A 124 14.27 18.57 6.25
N ILE A 125 13.31 17.76 6.65
CA ILE A 125 11.91 18.15 6.82
C ILE A 125 11.41 17.83 8.23
N ASN A 126 10.43 18.59 8.69
CA ASN A 126 9.71 18.28 9.91
C ASN A 126 8.55 17.35 9.56
N CYS A 127 8.72 16.05 9.81
CA CYS A 127 7.75 15.03 9.42
C CYS A 127 7.73 13.85 10.40
N ASP A 128 6.70 13.01 10.30
CA ASP A 128 6.69 11.67 10.88
C ASP A 128 7.41 10.71 9.92
N GLN A 129 8.56 10.20 10.35
CA GLN A 129 9.43 9.35 9.53
C GLN A 129 8.73 8.07 9.05
N GLU A 130 7.99 7.39 9.92
CA GLU A 130 7.34 6.13 9.59
C GLU A 130 6.14 6.34 8.66
N GLN A 131 5.42 7.45 8.81
CA GLN A 131 4.33 7.79 7.88
C GLN A 131 4.88 8.15 6.49
N ILE A 132 5.93 8.95 6.39
CA ILE A 132 6.57 9.25 5.09
C ILE A 132 7.20 7.99 4.47
N TYR A 133 7.82 7.13 5.27
CA TYR A 133 8.28 5.82 4.80
C TYR A 133 7.13 4.98 4.21
N ARG A 134 5.95 4.97 4.89
CA ARG A 134 4.75 4.29 4.40
C ARG A 134 4.24 4.89 3.07
N VAL A 135 4.33 6.21 2.89
CA VAL A 135 4.05 6.86 1.59
C VAL A 135 4.94 6.28 0.51
N MET A 136 6.26 6.21 0.75
CA MET A 136 7.22 5.67 -0.21
C MET A 136 6.93 4.21 -0.57
N ILE A 137 6.67 3.36 0.43
CA ILE A 137 6.34 1.94 0.19
C ILE A 137 5.10 1.81 -0.70
N ASN A 138 4.03 2.59 -0.44
CA ASN A 138 2.82 2.54 -1.26
C ASN A 138 3.06 3.00 -2.71
N LEU A 139 3.84 4.06 -2.91
CA LEU A 139 4.15 4.57 -4.24
C LEU A 139 5.03 3.57 -5.01
N LEU A 140 6.09 3.04 -4.39
CA LEU A 140 6.98 2.05 -5.01
C LEU A 140 6.25 0.75 -5.34
N LYS A 141 5.41 0.24 -4.44
CA LYS A 141 4.56 -0.94 -4.68
C LYS A 141 3.67 -0.73 -5.91
N ASN A 142 2.99 0.41 -6.01
CA ASN A 142 2.16 0.73 -7.18
C ASN A 142 2.96 0.79 -8.47
N SER A 143 4.17 1.37 -8.45
CA SER A 143 5.07 1.45 -9.60
C SER A 143 5.58 0.07 -10.04
N ILE A 144 5.97 -0.78 -9.08
CA ILE A 144 6.40 -2.16 -9.33
C ILE A 144 5.28 -2.97 -9.97
N GLU A 145 4.07 -2.91 -9.42
CA GLU A 145 2.90 -3.61 -9.97
C GLU A 145 2.56 -3.15 -11.39
N SER A 146 2.61 -1.84 -11.67
CA SER A 146 2.41 -1.26 -13.00
C SER A 146 3.45 -1.75 -14.02
N ILE A 147 4.71 -1.88 -13.59
CA ILE A 147 5.79 -2.43 -14.41
C ILE A 147 5.59 -3.93 -14.65
N ASN A 148 5.23 -4.69 -13.62
CA ASN A 148 5.03 -6.14 -13.72
C ASN A 148 3.84 -6.48 -14.63
N GLU A 149 2.78 -5.68 -14.62
CA GLU A 149 1.67 -5.80 -15.57
C GLU A 149 2.16 -5.62 -17.02
N LYS A 150 2.97 -4.59 -17.28
CA LYS A 150 3.56 -4.36 -18.61
C LYS A 150 4.51 -5.46 -19.07
N LYS A 151 5.24 -6.08 -18.14
CA LYS A 151 6.11 -7.23 -18.43
C LYS A 151 5.34 -8.48 -18.83
N GLN A 152 4.10 -8.67 -18.36
CA GLN A 152 3.25 -9.78 -18.79
C GLN A 152 2.93 -9.67 -20.29
N GLU A 153 2.79 -8.46 -20.82
CA GLU A 153 2.55 -8.20 -22.24
C GLU A 153 3.84 -8.19 -23.06
N ASN A 154 4.97 -7.78 -22.45
CA ASN A 154 6.28 -7.72 -23.08
C ASN A 154 7.38 -8.23 -22.14
N PRO A 155 7.74 -9.53 -22.19
CA PRO A 155 8.73 -10.14 -21.28
C PRO A 155 10.12 -9.49 -21.30
N ASP A 156 10.54 -8.90 -22.43
CA ASP A 156 11.85 -8.24 -22.59
C ASP A 156 11.83 -6.78 -22.07
N PHE A 157 10.70 -6.32 -21.55
CA PHE A 157 10.56 -4.96 -21.06
C PHE A 157 11.43 -4.72 -19.82
N ILE A 158 12.28 -3.70 -19.88
CA ILE A 158 13.11 -3.27 -18.76
C ILE A 158 12.34 -2.25 -17.91
N GLY A 159 11.92 -2.68 -16.74
CA GLY A 159 11.27 -1.82 -15.76
C GLY A 159 12.23 -0.77 -15.20
N LYS A 160 11.72 0.46 -15.03
CA LYS A 160 12.48 1.57 -14.45
C LYS A 160 11.61 2.40 -13.54
N ILE A 161 12.12 2.67 -12.33
CA ILE A 161 11.51 3.60 -11.38
C ILE A 161 12.52 4.71 -11.09
N ASN A 162 12.13 5.96 -11.36
CA ASN A 162 12.92 7.14 -11.01
C ASN A 162 12.32 7.78 -9.77
N VAL A 163 13.15 8.05 -8.77
CA VAL A 163 12.78 8.83 -7.59
C VAL A 163 13.63 10.09 -7.56
N ASP A 164 13.01 11.25 -7.42
CA ASP A 164 13.71 12.54 -7.36
C ASP A 164 13.16 13.39 -6.23
N ILE A 165 14.04 14.11 -5.55
CA ILE A 165 13.69 15.12 -4.54
C ILE A 165 14.11 16.46 -5.07
N LYS A 166 13.18 17.40 -5.15
CA LYS A 166 13.42 18.80 -5.52
C LYS A 166 12.94 19.69 -4.40
N GLU A 167 13.70 20.73 -4.14
CA GLU A 167 13.42 21.73 -3.13
C GLU A 167 13.31 23.10 -3.81
N ASP A 168 12.28 23.85 -3.46
CA ASP A 168 12.18 25.28 -3.75
C ASP A 168 12.10 26.09 -2.44
N SER A 169 11.76 27.37 -2.51
CA SER A 169 11.71 28.26 -1.33
C SER A 169 10.69 27.82 -0.28
N ASP A 170 9.61 27.14 -0.66
CA ASP A 170 8.44 26.89 0.18
C ASP A 170 8.13 25.40 0.35
N TYR A 171 8.55 24.56 -0.61
CA TYR A 171 8.16 23.14 -0.68
C TYR A 171 9.31 22.21 -1.03
N ILE A 172 9.21 20.99 -0.53
CA ILE A 172 10.01 19.87 -1.00
C ILE A 172 9.09 18.94 -1.80
N TYR A 173 9.48 18.66 -3.04
CA TYR A 173 8.77 17.80 -3.97
C TYR A 173 9.45 16.44 -4.02
N LEU A 174 8.72 15.42 -3.63
CA LEU A 174 9.12 14.02 -3.80
C LEU A 174 8.41 13.46 -5.02
N LYS A 175 9.16 13.13 -6.07
CA LYS A 175 8.65 12.63 -7.34
C LYS A 175 9.01 11.16 -7.51
N VAL A 176 8.02 10.33 -7.81
CA VAL A 176 8.19 8.92 -8.18
C VAL A 176 7.59 8.72 -9.57
N GLU A 177 8.38 8.23 -10.50
CA GLU A 177 7.98 7.97 -11.89
C GLU A 177 8.35 6.54 -12.28
N ASP A 178 7.40 5.82 -12.84
CA ASP A 178 7.61 4.50 -13.44
C ASP A 178 7.36 4.53 -14.95
N ASN A 179 7.85 3.50 -15.65
CA ASN A 179 7.62 3.29 -17.07
C ASN A 179 6.64 2.13 -17.35
N GLY A 180 5.82 1.75 -16.37
CA GLY A 180 4.82 0.70 -16.48
C GLY A 180 3.65 1.03 -17.43
N VAL A 181 2.48 0.42 -17.21
CA VAL A 181 1.27 0.62 -18.04
C VAL A 181 0.64 2.00 -17.84
N GLY A 182 0.90 2.65 -16.70
CA GLY A 182 0.35 3.96 -16.38
C GLY A 182 -1.15 3.94 -16.06
N PHE A 183 -1.78 5.13 -16.09
CA PHE A 183 -3.19 5.32 -15.75
C PHE A 183 -4.02 5.81 -16.93
N ASN A 184 -5.23 5.33 -17.03
CA ASN A 184 -6.23 5.84 -17.94
C ASN A 184 -6.66 7.27 -17.54
N LYS A 185 -7.06 8.13 -18.48
CA LYS A 185 -7.45 9.53 -18.17
C LYS A 185 -8.65 9.61 -17.22
N ILE A 186 -9.60 8.67 -17.33
CA ILE A 186 -10.80 8.61 -16.49
C ILE A 186 -10.45 8.18 -15.05
N ASP A 187 -9.48 7.28 -14.92
CA ASP A 187 -9.09 6.72 -13.63
C ASP A 187 -8.28 7.71 -12.79
N LYS A 188 -7.55 8.65 -13.42
CA LYS A 188 -6.79 9.71 -12.73
C LYS A 188 -7.61 10.53 -11.75
N LEU A 189 -8.88 10.78 -12.03
CA LEU A 189 -9.78 11.56 -11.15
C LEU A 189 -10.26 10.76 -9.95
N LYS A 190 -10.28 9.42 -10.06
CA LYS A 190 -10.85 8.51 -9.05
C LYS A 190 -9.77 7.80 -8.24
N MET A 191 -8.53 7.76 -8.73
CA MET A 191 -7.44 6.96 -8.13
C MET A 191 -7.08 7.35 -6.68
N LEU A 192 -7.42 8.57 -6.26
CA LEU A 192 -7.21 9.04 -4.89
C LEU A 192 -8.40 8.69 -3.95
N ASN A 193 -9.52 8.23 -4.51
CA ASN A 193 -10.66 7.81 -3.70
C ASN A 193 -10.36 6.46 -3.03
N PRO A 194 -10.67 6.30 -1.74
CA PRO A 194 -10.55 5.00 -1.07
C PRO A 194 -11.33 3.92 -1.81
N TYR A 195 -10.79 2.70 -1.86
CA TYR A 195 -11.35 1.51 -2.52
C TYR A 195 -11.40 1.56 -4.04
N PHE A 196 -10.94 2.62 -4.68
CA PHE A 196 -10.82 2.64 -6.13
C PHE A 196 -9.58 1.86 -6.57
N THR A 197 -9.77 0.82 -7.36
CA THR A 197 -8.70 0.02 -7.95
C THR A 197 -9.11 -0.51 -9.31
N THR A 198 -8.17 -0.56 -10.23
CA THR A 198 -8.31 -1.25 -11.53
C THR A 198 -7.67 -2.64 -11.50
N LYS A 199 -6.99 -2.98 -10.39
CA LYS A 199 -6.23 -4.22 -10.22
C LYS A 199 -7.11 -5.32 -9.61
N LYS A 200 -6.95 -6.57 -10.08
CA LYS A 200 -7.73 -7.71 -9.58
C LYS A 200 -7.50 -8.02 -8.09
N GLU A 201 -6.29 -7.83 -7.59
CA GLU A 201 -5.90 -8.11 -6.20
C GLU A 201 -5.62 -6.82 -5.39
N GLY A 202 -5.95 -5.65 -5.93
CA GLY A 202 -5.71 -4.36 -5.29
C GLY A 202 -6.82 -3.97 -4.30
N THR A 203 -6.45 -3.52 -3.10
CA THR A 203 -7.39 -3.04 -2.08
C THR A 203 -7.96 -1.65 -2.38
N GLY A 204 -7.27 -0.87 -3.23
CA GLY A 204 -7.60 0.52 -3.51
C GLY A 204 -7.35 1.47 -2.34
N LEU A 205 -6.63 1.03 -1.30
CA LEU A 205 -6.33 1.85 -0.13
C LEU A 205 -4.97 2.55 -0.19
N GLY A 206 -4.01 2.03 -0.98
CA GLY A 206 -2.64 2.55 -1.00
C GLY A 206 -2.54 4.04 -1.28
N LEU A 207 -3.18 4.55 -2.34
CA LEU A 207 -3.16 5.98 -2.68
C LEU A 207 -4.02 6.82 -1.72
N ALA A 208 -5.08 6.27 -1.15
CA ALA A 208 -5.87 6.94 -0.12
C ALA A 208 -5.03 7.15 1.17
N ILE A 209 -4.21 6.15 1.55
CA ILE A 209 -3.23 6.26 2.64
C ILE A 209 -2.22 7.37 2.34
N VAL A 210 -1.65 7.40 1.13
CA VAL A 210 -0.73 8.46 0.70
C VAL A 210 -1.38 9.83 0.84
N THR A 211 -2.58 10.01 0.30
CA THR A 211 -3.31 11.28 0.35
C THR A 211 -3.58 11.72 1.79
N LYS A 212 -4.00 10.80 2.66
CA LYS A 212 -4.26 11.09 4.07
C LYS A 212 -2.97 11.55 4.77
N ILE A 213 -1.88 10.81 4.64
CA ILE A 213 -0.60 11.15 5.28
C ILE A 213 -0.11 12.51 4.81
N ILE A 214 -0.13 12.79 3.51
CA ILE A 214 0.32 14.08 2.97
C ILE A 214 -0.57 15.23 3.46
N ASN A 215 -1.88 15.03 3.50
CA ASN A 215 -2.79 16.05 4.05
C ASN A 215 -2.54 16.30 5.54
N ASP A 216 -2.28 15.26 6.34
CA ASP A 216 -1.99 15.38 7.77
C ASP A 216 -0.64 16.09 8.01
N HIS A 217 0.30 16.06 7.05
CA HIS A 217 1.59 16.77 7.11
C HIS A 217 1.52 18.21 6.62
N ASN A 218 0.53 18.59 5.81
CA ASN A 218 0.34 19.94 5.26
C ASN A 218 -0.66 20.79 6.08
N SER A 219 -1.10 20.37 7.27
CA SER A 219 -2.11 21.03 8.11
C SER A 219 -1.50 21.82 9.27
#